data_d21554bce2eebd5e35d282e99b4c5ef5
#
_entry.id   d21554bce2eebd5e35d282e99b4c5ef5
#
_cell.length_a   1.000
_cell.length_b   1.000
_cell.length_c   1.000
_cell.angle_alpha   90.00
_cell.angle_beta   90.00
_cell.angle_gamma   90.00
#
_symmetry.space_group_name_H-M   'P 1'
#
loop_
_entity.id
_entity.type
_entity.pdbx_description
1 polymer ?
#
loop_
_entity_poly.entity_id
_entity_poly.type
_entity_poly.pdbx_seq_one_letter_code
_entity_poly.pdbx_strand_id
1 'polypeptide(L)'
;MQAGQQVTKDSLLFALDAEAENAAHDEASARLTSAQAQASNTEKGRRTEEIAVTQAQLTSAQAQAALARQELARQQQLVGQGLVSKSRMDDAQTSVKLAEARVAELNAALSVAKLPARVDERAAAQASADAAKEALRQTIWRSGQKSQNAPANALVAEVFFRQGEYVQPGQPVLSLLPPENRKARFFVPEAELGKIAVGQAVSLHCDGCAAPVPAHISRIASQAEYTPPVIYSNAQRAKLVFMVEAKPDQPGKLLLHPGQPLDVSLLVPASTGKAQ
;
A
#
# COMPACT_ATOMS: atom_id res chain seq x y z
N MET A 1 19.98 16.17 2.26
CA MET A 1 20.60 15.91 3.59
C MET A 1 22.10 16.02 3.50
N GLN A 2 22.79 16.35 4.60
CA GLN A 2 24.26 16.44 4.67
C GLN A 2 24.78 15.44 5.70
N ALA A 3 25.99 14.93 5.51
CA ALA A 3 26.67 14.11 6.51
C ALA A 3 26.82 14.88 7.82
N GLY A 4 26.61 14.22 8.95
CA GLY A 4 26.61 14.85 10.29
C GLY A 4 25.27 15.46 10.72
N GLN A 5 24.27 15.54 9.85
CA GLN A 5 22.94 16.07 10.20
C GLN A 5 22.14 15.06 11.02
N GLN A 6 21.46 15.52 12.07
CA GLN A 6 20.50 14.70 12.81
C GLN A 6 19.13 14.75 12.11
N VAL A 7 18.52 13.60 11.97
CA VAL A 7 17.18 13.41 11.38
C VAL A 7 16.22 12.78 12.37
N THR A 8 14.98 13.22 12.34
CA THR A 8 13.91 12.62 13.14
C THR A 8 13.21 11.54 12.33
N LYS A 9 12.58 10.61 13.02
CA LYS A 9 11.71 9.61 12.39
C LYS A 9 10.71 10.29 11.45
N ASP A 10 10.44 9.67 10.30
CA ASP A 10 9.52 10.11 9.25
C ASP A 10 9.93 11.40 8.51
N SER A 11 11.08 12.03 8.83
CA SER A 11 11.61 13.15 8.03
C SER A 11 12.08 12.66 6.65
N LEU A 12 11.81 13.46 5.60
CA LEU A 12 12.26 13.14 4.24
C LEU A 12 13.78 13.15 4.16
N LEU A 13 14.38 12.05 3.71
CA LEU A 13 15.83 11.90 3.52
C LEU A 13 16.26 12.33 2.14
N PHE A 14 15.63 11.78 1.12
CA PHE A 14 15.88 12.13 -0.28
C PHE A 14 14.64 11.85 -1.11
N ALA A 15 14.58 12.49 -2.27
CA ALA A 15 13.59 12.23 -3.30
C ALA A 15 14.31 12.07 -4.65
N LEU A 16 13.91 11.07 -5.40
CA LEU A 16 14.33 10.85 -6.78
C LEU A 16 13.35 11.55 -7.72
N ASP A 17 13.74 11.73 -8.96
CA ASP A 17 12.83 12.18 -10.00
C ASP A 17 11.68 11.17 -10.16
N ALA A 18 10.45 11.67 -10.09
CA ALA A 18 9.22 10.90 -10.11
C ALA A 18 8.27 11.34 -11.24
N GLU A 19 8.75 12.11 -12.24
CA GLU A 19 7.90 12.66 -13.29
C GLU A 19 7.21 11.54 -14.09
N ALA A 20 7.96 10.49 -14.45
CA ALA A 20 7.41 9.32 -15.16
C ALA A 20 6.39 8.55 -14.33
N GLU A 21 6.65 8.37 -13.03
CA GLU A 21 5.73 7.69 -12.11
C GLU A 21 4.46 8.51 -11.85
N ASN A 22 4.57 9.82 -11.79
CA ASN A 22 3.42 10.71 -11.66
C ASN A 22 2.55 10.69 -12.92
N ALA A 23 3.16 10.71 -14.09
CA ALA A 23 2.43 10.56 -15.36
C ALA A 23 1.72 9.18 -15.44
N ALA A 24 2.39 8.11 -15.03
CA ALA A 24 1.78 6.77 -14.98
C ALA A 24 0.64 6.68 -13.94
N HIS A 25 0.76 7.39 -12.81
CA HIS A 25 -0.31 7.50 -11.83
C HIS A 25 -1.54 8.20 -12.41
N ASP A 26 -1.35 9.33 -13.12
CA ASP A 26 -2.45 10.10 -13.71
C ASP A 26 -3.16 9.30 -14.81
N GLU A 27 -2.41 8.57 -15.64
CA GLU A 27 -2.96 7.64 -16.61
C GLU A 27 -3.79 6.53 -15.95
N ALA A 28 -3.27 5.89 -14.91
CA ALA A 28 -3.99 4.83 -14.20
C ALA A 28 -5.24 5.36 -13.48
N SER A 29 -5.19 6.58 -12.95
CA SER A 29 -6.34 7.27 -12.35
C SER A 29 -7.45 7.53 -13.37
N ALA A 30 -7.09 8.02 -14.55
CA ALA A 30 -8.02 8.23 -15.64
C ALA A 30 -8.66 6.92 -16.13
N ARG A 31 -7.88 5.83 -16.22
CA ARG A 31 -8.38 4.50 -16.57
C ARG A 31 -9.38 3.98 -15.52
N LEU A 32 -9.08 4.15 -14.23
CA LEU A 32 -10.00 3.78 -13.16
C LEU A 32 -11.32 4.54 -13.26
N THR A 33 -11.26 5.86 -13.47
CA THR A 33 -12.46 6.70 -13.63
C THR A 33 -13.31 6.23 -14.80
N SER A 34 -12.70 5.90 -15.93
CA SER A 34 -13.39 5.39 -17.13
C SER A 34 -14.05 4.02 -16.83
N ALA A 35 -13.32 3.11 -16.21
CA ALA A 35 -13.85 1.77 -15.87
C ALA A 35 -15.01 1.84 -14.85
N GLN A 36 -14.91 2.72 -13.85
CA GLN A 36 -15.98 2.97 -12.89
C GLN A 36 -17.24 3.57 -13.54
N ALA A 37 -17.04 4.51 -14.47
CA ALA A 37 -18.16 5.07 -15.24
C ALA A 37 -18.85 3.99 -16.08
N GLN A 38 -18.09 3.08 -16.70
CA GLN A 38 -18.63 1.95 -17.45
C GLN A 38 -19.40 0.98 -16.54
N ALA A 39 -18.85 0.62 -15.38
CA ALA A 39 -19.53 -0.22 -14.39
C ALA A 39 -20.86 0.41 -13.95
N SER A 40 -20.84 1.68 -13.57
CA SER A 40 -22.03 2.45 -13.19
C SER A 40 -23.07 2.53 -14.34
N ASN A 41 -22.61 2.63 -15.59
CA ASN A 41 -23.51 2.66 -16.74
C ASN A 41 -24.23 1.32 -16.94
N THR A 42 -23.56 0.20 -16.69
CA THR A 42 -24.18 -1.14 -16.77
C THR A 42 -25.21 -1.39 -15.66
N GLU A 43 -25.13 -0.68 -14.53
CA GLU A 43 -26.10 -0.79 -13.44
C GLU A 43 -27.39 0.01 -13.66
N LYS A 44 -27.30 1.12 -14.41
CA LYS A 44 -28.41 2.08 -14.51
C LYS A 44 -29.52 1.71 -15.49
N GLY A 45 -29.35 0.69 -16.33
CA GLY A 45 -30.32 0.39 -17.38
C GLY A 45 -30.44 1.51 -18.42
N ARG A 46 -31.62 1.60 -19.10
CA ARG A 46 -31.85 2.66 -20.08
C ARG A 46 -32.09 4.02 -19.42
N ARG A 47 -31.83 5.09 -20.19
CA ARG A 47 -32.06 6.47 -19.74
C ARG A 47 -33.55 6.72 -19.43
N THR A 48 -33.82 7.58 -18.46
CA THR A 48 -35.17 7.94 -18.03
C THR A 48 -36.05 8.41 -19.18
N GLU A 49 -35.46 9.18 -20.13
CA GLU A 49 -36.12 9.71 -21.29
C GLU A 49 -36.55 8.59 -22.28
N GLU A 50 -35.69 7.57 -22.48
CA GLU A 50 -36.00 6.40 -23.32
C GLU A 50 -37.13 5.57 -22.72
N ILE A 51 -37.12 5.42 -21.38
CA ILE A 51 -38.20 4.77 -20.64
C ILE A 51 -39.51 5.54 -20.78
N ALA A 52 -39.47 6.89 -20.70
CA ALA A 52 -40.64 7.74 -20.87
C ALA A 52 -41.25 7.64 -22.25
N VAL A 53 -40.47 7.51 -23.32
CA VAL A 53 -40.98 7.26 -24.68
C VAL A 53 -41.73 5.94 -24.75
N THR A 54 -41.15 4.85 -24.21
CA THR A 54 -41.82 3.54 -24.19
C THR A 54 -43.10 3.58 -23.36
N GLN A 55 -43.11 4.30 -22.25
CA GLN A 55 -44.28 4.51 -21.40
C GLN A 55 -45.41 5.26 -22.13
N ALA A 56 -45.05 6.30 -22.89
CA ALA A 56 -46.03 7.04 -23.70
C ALA A 56 -46.64 6.17 -24.80
N GLN A 57 -45.83 5.32 -25.45
CA GLN A 57 -46.34 4.34 -26.44
C GLN A 57 -47.31 3.34 -25.80
N LEU A 58 -46.97 2.85 -24.59
CA LEU A 58 -47.88 1.95 -23.83
C LEU A 58 -49.20 2.63 -23.52
N THR A 59 -49.19 3.88 -23.07
CA THR A 59 -50.37 4.66 -22.76
C THR A 59 -51.28 4.83 -24.01
N SER A 60 -50.68 5.10 -25.17
CA SER A 60 -51.38 5.17 -26.45
C SER A 60 -52.02 3.83 -26.83
N ALA A 61 -51.27 2.73 -26.70
CA ALA A 61 -51.82 1.38 -26.99
C ALA A 61 -52.97 0.99 -26.03
N GLN A 62 -52.88 1.37 -24.76
CA GLN A 62 -53.95 1.15 -23.77
C GLN A 62 -55.23 1.93 -24.17
N ALA A 63 -55.10 3.17 -24.65
CA ALA A 63 -56.23 3.95 -25.13
C ALA A 63 -56.87 3.28 -26.37
N GLN A 64 -56.07 2.77 -27.32
CA GLN A 64 -56.54 2.04 -28.48
C GLN A 64 -57.27 0.74 -28.07
N ALA A 65 -56.75 -0.03 -27.11
CA ALA A 65 -57.38 -1.22 -26.60
C ALA A 65 -58.75 -0.90 -25.91
N ALA A 66 -58.79 0.20 -25.15
CA ALA A 66 -60.05 0.68 -24.56
C ALA A 66 -61.12 1.02 -25.60
N LEU A 67 -60.72 1.74 -26.66
CA LEU A 67 -61.61 2.06 -27.77
C LEU A 67 -62.12 0.79 -28.50
N ALA A 68 -61.25 -0.17 -28.78
CA ALA A 68 -61.59 -1.44 -29.39
C ALA A 68 -62.61 -2.26 -28.53
N ARG A 69 -62.38 -2.25 -27.20
CA ARG A 69 -63.40 -2.90 -26.28
C ARG A 69 -64.75 -2.22 -26.27
N GLN A 70 -64.76 -0.88 -26.31
CA GLN A 70 -66.04 -0.14 -26.40
C GLN A 70 -66.77 -0.46 -27.70
N GLU A 71 -66.02 -0.54 -28.81
CA GLU A 71 -66.61 -0.91 -30.11
C GLU A 71 -67.11 -2.34 -30.08
N LEU A 72 -66.40 -3.31 -29.56
CA LEU A 72 -66.88 -4.68 -29.39
C LEU A 72 -68.20 -4.74 -28.56
N ALA A 73 -68.22 -4.02 -27.41
CA ALA A 73 -69.44 -3.97 -26.58
C ALA A 73 -70.64 -3.38 -27.36
N ARG A 74 -70.43 -2.37 -28.18
CA ARG A 74 -71.47 -1.79 -29.05
C ARG A 74 -71.93 -2.81 -30.09
N GLN A 75 -71.02 -3.50 -30.78
CA GLN A 75 -71.34 -4.50 -31.78
C GLN A 75 -72.13 -5.70 -31.16
N GLN A 76 -71.74 -6.13 -29.94
CA GLN A 76 -72.46 -7.18 -29.20
C GLN A 76 -73.91 -6.81 -28.92
N GLN A 77 -74.19 -5.57 -28.51
CA GLN A 77 -75.53 -5.05 -28.31
C GLN A 77 -76.31 -5.02 -29.59
N LEU A 78 -75.72 -4.58 -30.70
CA LEU A 78 -76.39 -4.48 -31.99
C LEU A 78 -76.69 -5.86 -32.61
N VAL A 79 -75.82 -6.86 -32.45
CA VAL A 79 -76.04 -8.24 -32.84
C VAL A 79 -77.25 -8.84 -32.04
N GLY A 80 -77.30 -8.57 -30.72
CA GLY A 80 -78.44 -9.01 -29.88
C GLY A 80 -79.79 -8.43 -30.31
N GLN A 81 -79.78 -7.27 -31.01
CA GLN A 81 -80.98 -6.64 -31.57
C GLN A 81 -81.20 -7.01 -33.03
N GLY A 82 -80.39 -7.87 -33.64
CA GLY A 82 -80.48 -8.28 -35.03
C GLY A 82 -80.10 -7.19 -36.06
N LEU A 83 -79.46 -6.11 -35.66
CA LEU A 83 -79.16 -4.95 -36.50
C LEU A 83 -77.87 -5.06 -37.28
N VAL A 84 -76.89 -5.95 -36.87
CA VAL A 84 -75.65 -6.20 -37.54
C VAL A 84 -75.29 -7.67 -37.66
N SER A 85 -74.42 -8.03 -38.62
CA SER A 85 -74.02 -9.43 -38.83
C SER A 85 -73.04 -9.94 -37.76
N LYS A 86 -73.09 -11.25 -37.52
CA LYS A 86 -72.16 -11.91 -36.62
C LYS A 86 -70.65 -11.70 -37.02
N SER A 87 -70.38 -11.60 -38.33
CA SER A 87 -69.07 -11.31 -38.87
C SER A 87 -68.47 -9.96 -38.34
N ARG A 88 -69.30 -8.89 -38.22
CA ARG A 88 -68.87 -7.63 -37.67
C ARG A 88 -68.46 -7.71 -36.18
N MET A 89 -69.19 -8.55 -35.42
CA MET A 89 -68.76 -8.80 -34.04
C MET A 89 -67.46 -9.58 -33.96
N ASP A 90 -67.22 -10.57 -34.84
CA ASP A 90 -66.02 -11.35 -34.93
C ASP A 90 -64.86 -10.48 -35.33
N ASP A 91 -65.01 -9.51 -36.25
CA ASP A 91 -64.02 -8.49 -36.63
C ASP A 91 -63.65 -7.56 -35.45
N ALA A 92 -64.70 -7.10 -34.72
CA ALA A 92 -64.44 -6.26 -33.53
C ALA A 92 -63.77 -7.06 -32.42
N GLN A 93 -64.09 -8.34 -32.24
CA GLN A 93 -63.38 -9.20 -31.27
C GLN A 93 -61.88 -9.42 -31.66
N THR A 94 -61.61 -9.58 -32.95
CA THR A 94 -60.29 -9.73 -33.48
C THR A 94 -59.47 -8.42 -33.25
N SER A 95 -60.12 -7.27 -33.47
CA SER A 95 -59.51 -5.96 -33.22
C SER A 95 -59.11 -5.76 -31.74
N VAL A 96 -59.99 -6.23 -30.80
CA VAL A 96 -59.65 -6.21 -29.36
C VAL A 96 -58.41 -7.08 -29.06
N LYS A 97 -58.41 -8.32 -29.59
CA LYS A 97 -57.25 -9.23 -29.38
C LYS A 97 -55.94 -8.64 -29.90
N LEU A 98 -55.95 -8.02 -31.07
CA LEU A 98 -54.75 -7.35 -31.63
C LEU A 98 -54.31 -6.16 -30.78
N ALA A 99 -55.26 -5.33 -30.31
CA ALA A 99 -54.90 -4.18 -29.45
C ALA A 99 -54.38 -4.64 -28.08
N GLU A 100 -54.97 -5.68 -27.49
CA GLU A 100 -54.47 -6.26 -26.23
C GLU A 100 -53.09 -6.91 -26.40
N ALA A 101 -52.80 -7.58 -27.49
CA ALA A 101 -51.49 -8.11 -27.81
C ALA A 101 -50.44 -6.99 -27.90
N ARG A 102 -50.82 -5.85 -28.49
CA ARG A 102 -49.92 -4.68 -28.56
C ARG A 102 -49.63 -4.09 -27.17
N VAL A 103 -50.62 -4.02 -26.29
CA VAL A 103 -50.41 -3.60 -24.90
C VAL A 103 -49.48 -4.56 -24.17
N ALA A 104 -49.63 -5.87 -24.35
CA ALA A 104 -48.79 -6.89 -23.75
C ALA A 104 -47.30 -6.76 -24.24
N GLU A 105 -47.13 -6.57 -25.55
CA GLU A 105 -45.82 -6.33 -26.16
C GLU A 105 -45.10 -5.11 -25.55
N LEU A 106 -45.81 -3.98 -25.45
CA LEU A 106 -45.21 -2.74 -24.92
C LEU A 106 -44.96 -2.83 -23.40
N ASN A 107 -45.79 -3.55 -22.65
CA ASN A 107 -45.52 -3.85 -21.25
C ASN A 107 -44.23 -4.67 -21.08
N ALA A 108 -44.03 -5.69 -21.89
CA ALA A 108 -42.81 -6.48 -21.89
C ALA A 108 -41.61 -5.63 -22.29
N ALA A 109 -41.73 -4.80 -23.31
CA ALA A 109 -40.68 -3.87 -23.74
C ALA A 109 -40.30 -2.88 -22.62
N LEU A 110 -41.31 -2.32 -21.92
CA LEU A 110 -41.08 -1.44 -20.77
C LEU A 110 -40.36 -2.14 -19.61
N SER A 111 -40.75 -3.38 -19.33
CA SER A 111 -40.13 -4.20 -18.30
C SER A 111 -38.65 -4.44 -18.61
N VAL A 112 -38.34 -4.80 -19.87
CA VAL A 112 -36.94 -4.98 -20.32
C VAL A 112 -36.16 -3.65 -20.28
N ALA A 113 -36.81 -2.54 -20.67
CA ALA A 113 -36.15 -1.22 -20.65
C ALA A 113 -35.71 -0.78 -19.23
N LYS A 114 -36.41 -1.24 -18.20
CA LYS A 114 -36.12 -0.94 -16.79
C LYS A 114 -35.05 -1.85 -16.19
N LEU A 115 -34.69 -2.95 -16.85
CA LEU A 115 -33.69 -3.86 -16.33
C LEU A 115 -32.30 -3.25 -16.51
N PRO A 116 -31.41 -3.42 -15.52
CA PRO A 116 -29.97 -3.16 -15.70
C PRO A 116 -29.39 -4.16 -16.72
N ALA A 117 -28.12 -3.97 -17.07
CA ALA A 117 -27.41 -4.95 -17.89
C ALA A 117 -27.43 -6.34 -17.24
N ARG A 118 -27.14 -7.37 -18.02
CA ARG A 118 -27.11 -8.75 -17.52
C ARG A 118 -26.12 -8.92 -16.38
N VAL A 119 -26.39 -9.88 -15.50
CA VAL A 119 -25.57 -10.12 -14.30
C VAL A 119 -24.08 -10.29 -14.67
N ASP A 120 -23.80 -11.08 -15.71
CA ASP A 120 -22.43 -11.33 -16.16
C ASP A 120 -21.76 -10.08 -16.75
N GLU A 121 -22.50 -9.25 -17.47
CA GLU A 121 -21.99 -7.99 -18.02
C GLU A 121 -21.64 -7.00 -16.90
N ARG A 122 -22.48 -6.91 -15.87
CA ARG A 122 -22.20 -6.09 -14.68
C ARG A 122 -20.99 -6.63 -13.92
N ALA A 123 -20.93 -7.94 -13.73
CA ALA A 123 -19.80 -8.58 -13.07
C ALA A 123 -18.47 -8.34 -13.82
N ALA A 124 -18.50 -8.43 -15.15
CA ALA A 124 -17.32 -8.15 -15.98
C ALA A 124 -16.91 -6.68 -15.93
N ALA A 125 -17.87 -5.74 -15.96
CA ALA A 125 -17.58 -4.31 -15.84
C ALA A 125 -17.01 -3.96 -14.46
N GLN A 126 -17.57 -4.55 -13.39
CA GLN A 126 -17.05 -4.37 -12.03
C GLN A 126 -15.63 -4.94 -11.89
N ALA A 127 -15.39 -6.15 -12.39
CA ALA A 127 -14.05 -6.75 -12.38
C ALA A 127 -13.02 -5.89 -13.14
N SER A 128 -13.43 -5.26 -14.24
CA SER A 128 -12.58 -4.30 -14.98
C SER A 128 -12.24 -3.07 -14.13
N ALA A 129 -13.23 -2.51 -13.41
CA ALA A 129 -12.99 -1.38 -12.50
C ALA A 129 -12.07 -1.77 -11.34
N ASP A 130 -12.24 -2.97 -10.78
CA ASP A 130 -11.37 -3.49 -9.71
C ASP A 130 -9.93 -3.72 -10.22
N ALA A 131 -9.76 -4.25 -11.43
CA ALA A 131 -8.45 -4.38 -12.05
C ALA A 131 -7.76 -3.02 -12.27
N ALA A 132 -8.50 -2.01 -12.74
CA ALA A 132 -7.98 -0.66 -12.90
C ALA A 132 -7.59 -0.03 -11.55
N LYS A 133 -8.35 -0.30 -10.48
CA LYS A 133 -8.04 0.13 -9.11
C LYS A 133 -6.72 -0.46 -8.61
N GLU A 134 -6.51 -1.76 -8.86
CA GLU A 134 -5.26 -2.41 -8.48
C GLU A 134 -4.06 -1.89 -9.30
N ALA A 135 -4.26 -1.58 -10.59
CA ALA A 135 -3.25 -0.94 -11.41
C ALA A 135 -2.86 0.45 -10.86
N LEU A 136 -3.85 1.27 -10.44
CA LEU A 136 -3.59 2.54 -9.78
C LEU A 136 -2.81 2.36 -8.47
N ARG A 137 -3.18 1.39 -7.64
CA ARG A 137 -2.46 1.08 -6.39
C ARG A 137 -0.98 0.74 -6.65
N GLN A 138 -0.70 0.02 -7.74
CA GLN A 138 0.67 -0.30 -8.13
C GLN A 138 1.46 0.97 -8.52
N THR A 139 0.85 1.94 -9.22
CA THR A 139 1.53 3.19 -9.55
C THR A 139 1.79 4.05 -8.33
N ILE A 140 0.85 4.12 -7.38
CA ILE A 140 1.03 4.81 -6.09
C ILE A 140 2.23 4.22 -5.33
N TRP A 141 2.32 2.89 -5.27
CA TRP A 141 3.45 2.24 -4.62
C TRP A 141 4.78 2.60 -5.29
N ARG A 142 4.84 2.57 -6.63
CA ARG A 142 6.06 2.93 -7.39
C ARG A 142 6.47 4.37 -7.16
N SER A 143 5.53 5.31 -7.18
CA SER A 143 5.80 6.72 -6.88
C SER A 143 6.29 6.89 -5.44
N GLY A 144 5.71 6.17 -4.48
CA GLY A 144 6.16 6.18 -3.09
C GLY A 144 7.59 5.69 -2.89
N GLN A 145 8.10 4.79 -3.77
CA GLN A 145 9.49 4.33 -3.71
C GLN A 145 10.50 5.40 -4.17
N LYS A 146 10.05 6.46 -4.82
CA LYS A 146 10.92 7.56 -5.25
C LYS A 146 11.29 8.54 -4.14
N SER A 147 10.61 8.47 -3.01
CA SER A 147 10.94 9.25 -1.82
C SER A 147 11.15 8.33 -0.62
N GLN A 148 12.18 8.59 0.16
CA GLN A 148 12.51 7.80 1.33
C GLN A 148 12.54 8.66 2.58
N ASN A 149 11.81 8.22 3.61
CA ASN A 149 11.77 8.86 4.90
C ASN A 149 12.64 8.10 5.92
N ALA A 150 13.07 8.79 6.98
CA ALA A 150 13.86 8.22 8.04
C ALA A 150 13.03 7.17 8.84
N PRO A 151 13.50 5.92 8.98
CA PRO A 151 12.79 4.90 9.73
C PRO A 151 12.85 5.11 11.25
N ALA A 152 13.83 5.87 11.72
CA ALA A 152 14.06 6.19 13.13
C ALA A 152 14.83 7.51 13.27
N ASN A 153 14.90 8.04 14.49
CA ASN A 153 15.82 9.14 14.80
C ASN A 153 17.25 8.66 14.61
N ALA A 154 18.04 9.37 13.81
CA ALA A 154 19.38 8.94 13.46
C ALA A 154 20.29 10.12 13.11
N LEU A 155 21.59 9.85 13.11
CA LEU A 155 22.60 10.72 12.50
C LEU A 155 22.81 10.25 11.05
N VAL A 156 22.85 11.16 10.10
CA VAL A 156 23.31 10.87 8.73
C VAL A 156 24.82 10.65 8.80
N ALA A 157 25.25 9.40 8.68
CA ALA A 157 26.68 9.07 8.77
C ALA A 157 27.39 9.46 7.47
N GLU A 158 26.80 9.14 6.32
CA GLU A 158 27.40 9.40 5.02
C GLU A 158 26.32 9.61 3.95
N VAL A 159 26.62 10.41 2.94
CA VAL A 159 25.78 10.64 1.76
C VAL A 159 26.63 10.29 0.54
N PHE A 160 26.20 9.28 -0.22
CA PHE A 160 26.97 8.70 -1.33
C PHE A 160 26.74 9.41 -2.66
N PHE A 161 25.61 10.10 -2.81
CA PHE A 161 25.22 10.77 -4.06
C PHE A 161 24.91 12.24 -3.81
N ARG A 162 25.19 13.06 -4.81
CA ARG A 162 24.85 14.47 -4.84
C ARG A 162 23.55 14.70 -5.60
N GLN A 163 22.93 15.83 -5.38
CA GLN A 163 21.74 16.22 -6.13
C GLN A 163 22.07 16.33 -7.63
N GLY A 164 21.26 15.70 -8.46
CA GLY A 164 21.43 15.63 -9.92
C GLY A 164 22.19 14.40 -10.41
N GLU A 165 22.73 13.57 -9.51
CA GLU A 165 23.38 12.31 -9.90
C GLU A 165 22.38 11.18 -10.09
N TYR A 166 22.69 10.29 -11.02
CA TYR A 166 21.89 9.10 -11.31
C TYR A 166 22.18 7.99 -10.29
N VAL A 167 21.13 7.46 -9.68
CA VAL A 167 21.20 6.35 -8.71
C VAL A 167 20.65 5.09 -9.35
N GLN A 168 21.46 4.05 -9.39
CA GLN A 168 21.01 2.74 -9.87
C GLN A 168 20.18 2.01 -8.82
N PRO A 169 19.21 1.18 -9.21
CA PRO A 169 18.45 0.36 -8.27
C PRO A 169 19.37 -0.52 -7.41
N GLY A 170 19.13 -0.51 -6.10
CA GLY A 170 19.89 -1.29 -5.13
C GLY A 170 21.14 -0.59 -4.58
N GLN A 171 21.48 0.62 -5.03
CA GLN A 171 22.58 1.39 -4.47
C GLN A 171 22.14 2.17 -3.23
N PRO A 172 22.95 2.19 -2.15
CA PRO A 172 22.68 3.00 -0.97
C PRO A 172 22.88 4.48 -1.31
N VAL A 173 21.87 5.32 -1.03
CA VAL A 173 21.97 6.78 -1.25
C VAL A 173 22.62 7.49 -0.07
N LEU A 174 22.32 7.05 1.14
CA LEU A 174 22.89 7.56 2.37
C LEU A 174 22.95 6.47 3.43
N SER A 175 23.79 6.68 4.44
CA SER A 175 23.89 5.81 5.60
C SER A 175 23.39 6.52 6.85
N LEU A 176 22.51 5.84 7.60
CA LEU A 176 21.98 6.32 8.87
C LEU A 176 22.59 5.55 10.04
N LEU A 177 22.90 6.27 11.09
CA LEU A 177 23.38 5.73 12.35
C LEU A 177 22.40 6.08 13.49
N PRO A 178 21.41 5.22 13.76
CA PRO A 178 20.57 5.36 14.94
C PRO A 178 21.45 5.26 16.22
N PRO A 179 21.15 6.02 17.26
CA PRO A 179 21.92 5.97 18.52
C PRO A 179 22.03 4.54 19.10
N GLU A 180 20.99 3.75 18.96
CA GLU A 180 20.91 2.36 19.47
C GLU A 180 21.86 1.39 18.75
N ASN A 181 22.30 1.74 17.54
CA ASN A 181 23.23 0.93 16.75
C ASN A 181 24.70 1.26 17.02
N ARG A 182 24.98 2.26 17.87
CA ARG A 182 26.35 2.57 18.29
C ARG A 182 26.86 1.46 19.20
N LYS A 183 28.06 0.97 18.89
CA LYS A 183 28.73 -0.08 19.65
C LYS A 183 30.18 0.31 19.87
N ALA A 184 30.71 -0.01 21.03
CA ALA A 184 32.12 0.00 21.27
C ALA A 184 32.75 -1.33 20.81
N ARG A 185 33.81 -1.28 20.03
CA ARG A 185 34.60 -2.45 19.63
C ARG A 185 35.96 -2.38 20.31
N PHE A 186 36.32 -3.47 20.95
CA PHE A 186 37.62 -3.59 21.59
C PHE A 186 38.13 -5.02 21.42
N PHE A 187 39.43 -5.20 21.67
CA PHE A 187 40.08 -6.47 21.45
C PHE A 187 40.58 -7.04 22.79
N VAL A 188 40.27 -8.29 23.04
CA VAL A 188 40.66 -8.98 24.27
C VAL A 188 41.63 -10.12 23.93
N PRO A 189 42.78 -10.21 24.58
CA PRO A 189 43.70 -11.32 24.41
C PRO A 189 43.06 -12.66 24.79
N GLU A 190 43.48 -13.76 24.12
CA GLU A 190 42.97 -15.10 24.36
C GLU A 190 43.01 -15.50 25.84
N ALA A 191 44.10 -15.12 26.56
CA ALA A 191 44.28 -15.44 27.99
C ALA A 191 43.20 -14.82 28.91
N GLU A 192 42.51 -13.77 28.45
CA GLU A 192 41.48 -13.07 29.21
C GLU A 192 40.06 -13.42 28.75
N LEU A 193 39.94 -14.14 27.63
CA LEU A 193 38.64 -14.49 27.05
C LEU A 193 37.75 -15.27 28.02
N GLY A 194 38.34 -16.16 28.80
CA GLY A 194 37.62 -16.95 29.83
C GLY A 194 37.05 -16.13 30.99
N LYS A 195 37.44 -14.87 31.15
CA LYS A 195 37.01 -13.96 32.22
C LYS A 195 35.82 -13.07 31.80
N ILE A 196 35.46 -13.10 30.54
CA ILE A 196 34.38 -12.25 30.00
C ILE A 196 33.21 -13.09 29.51
N ALA A 197 32.01 -12.54 29.66
CA ALA A 197 30.78 -13.16 29.19
C ALA A 197 29.85 -12.14 28.53
N VAL A 198 29.03 -12.63 27.61
CA VAL A 198 27.95 -11.80 27.02
C VAL A 198 27.00 -11.37 28.14
N GLY A 199 26.62 -10.07 28.14
CA GLY A 199 25.80 -9.46 29.20
C GLY A 199 26.61 -8.88 30.36
N GLN A 200 27.94 -9.12 30.44
CA GLN A 200 28.78 -8.55 31.48
C GLN A 200 28.88 -7.04 31.34
N ALA A 201 28.79 -6.33 32.49
CA ALA A 201 28.93 -4.89 32.56
C ALA A 201 30.40 -4.48 32.35
N VAL A 202 30.59 -3.42 31.57
CA VAL A 202 31.88 -2.80 31.28
C VAL A 202 31.75 -1.30 31.37
N SER A 203 32.87 -0.64 31.60
CA SER A 203 32.95 0.82 31.61
C SER A 203 33.82 1.28 30.45
N LEU A 204 33.27 2.15 29.62
CA LEU A 204 33.96 2.75 28.47
C LEU A 204 34.55 4.10 28.91
N HIS A 205 35.82 4.29 28.66
CA HIS A 205 36.55 5.54 28.93
C HIS A 205 36.98 6.12 27.60
N CYS A 206 36.75 7.41 27.41
CA CYS A 206 37.22 8.12 26.22
C CYS A 206 37.85 9.46 26.61
N ASP A 207 38.87 9.88 25.84
CA ASP A 207 39.43 11.19 25.99
C ASP A 207 38.41 12.27 25.70
N GLY A 208 38.20 13.17 26.67
CA GLY A 208 37.16 14.21 26.58
C GLY A 208 35.74 13.79 27.06
N CYS A 209 35.54 12.58 27.52
CA CYS A 209 34.29 12.18 28.20
C CYS A 209 34.31 12.68 29.65
N ALA A 210 33.23 13.36 30.06
CA ALA A 210 33.09 13.90 31.42
C ALA A 210 33.01 12.80 32.49
N ALA A 211 32.52 11.59 32.14
CA ALA A 211 32.44 10.45 33.03
C ALA A 211 32.53 9.15 32.23
N PRO A 212 32.91 8.04 32.87
CA PRO A 212 32.89 6.72 32.26
C PRO A 212 31.46 6.35 31.84
N VAL A 213 31.37 5.69 30.69
CA VAL A 213 30.08 5.30 30.09
C VAL A 213 29.79 3.85 30.41
N PRO A 214 28.70 3.55 31.15
CA PRO A 214 28.31 2.20 31.43
C PRO A 214 27.80 1.50 30.12
N ALA A 215 28.26 0.28 29.92
CA ALA A 215 27.90 -0.54 28.77
C ALA A 215 27.88 -2.01 29.17
N HIS A 216 27.34 -2.86 28.31
CA HIS A 216 27.37 -4.29 28.48
C HIS A 216 27.88 -5.00 27.23
N ILE A 217 28.58 -6.11 27.42
CA ILE A 217 29.08 -6.95 26.31
C ILE A 217 27.88 -7.53 25.56
N SER A 218 27.75 -7.18 24.28
CA SER A 218 26.66 -7.67 23.42
C SER A 218 27.08 -8.86 22.55
N ARG A 219 28.37 -8.97 22.23
CA ARG A 219 28.90 -10.02 21.36
C ARG A 219 30.38 -10.25 21.63
N ILE A 220 30.78 -11.50 21.56
CA ILE A 220 32.18 -11.94 21.52
C ILE A 220 32.37 -12.66 20.19
N ALA A 221 33.37 -12.27 19.39
CA ALA A 221 33.65 -12.94 18.12
C ALA A 221 34.09 -14.39 18.35
N SER A 222 33.61 -15.30 17.52
CA SER A 222 33.97 -16.72 17.57
C SER A 222 35.33 -17.04 16.90
N GLN A 223 35.83 -16.08 16.13
CA GLN A 223 37.14 -16.21 15.43
C GLN A 223 38.10 -15.18 15.98
N ALA A 224 39.34 -15.64 16.18
CA ALA A 224 40.41 -14.74 16.56
C ALA A 224 40.86 -13.90 15.39
N GLU A 225 41.26 -12.67 15.67
CA GLU A 225 41.93 -11.76 14.73
C GLU A 225 43.39 -11.65 15.09
N TYR A 226 44.25 -11.53 14.08
CA TYR A 226 45.65 -11.23 14.30
C TYR A 226 45.83 -9.72 14.40
N THR A 227 46.44 -9.25 15.47
CA THR A 227 46.96 -7.88 15.47
C THR A 227 48.11 -7.80 14.44
N PRO A 228 48.04 -6.90 13.43
CA PRO A 228 49.11 -6.75 12.48
C PRO A 228 50.41 -6.46 13.28
N PRO A 229 51.53 -7.15 12.98
CA PRO A 229 52.80 -6.88 13.67
C PRO A 229 53.22 -5.46 13.28
N VAL A 230 53.18 -4.52 14.25
CA VAL A 230 53.85 -3.27 14.10
C VAL A 230 55.35 -3.62 14.21
N ILE A 231 56.02 -3.52 13.07
CA ILE A 231 57.40 -3.91 12.84
C ILE A 231 58.32 -3.37 13.95
N TYR A 232 59.29 -4.21 14.34
CA TYR A 232 60.50 -3.98 15.15
C TYR A 232 60.50 -4.44 16.63
N SER A 233 60.29 -5.70 16.90
CA SER A 233 61.11 -6.47 17.84
C SER A 233 60.73 -7.95 17.85
N ASN A 234 61.73 -8.83 17.92
CA ASN A 234 61.60 -10.29 17.96
C ASN A 234 60.94 -10.86 19.24
N ALA A 235 60.37 -10.01 20.10
CA ALA A 235 59.80 -10.39 21.38
C ALA A 235 58.23 -10.36 21.43
N GLN A 236 57.56 -9.91 20.38
CA GLN A 236 56.11 -9.89 20.32
C GLN A 236 55.62 -10.91 19.29
N ARG A 237 55.47 -12.16 19.70
CA ARG A 237 54.63 -13.13 18.97
C ARG A 237 53.27 -12.50 18.80
N ALA A 238 52.74 -12.53 17.54
CA ALA A 238 51.40 -12.09 17.25
C ALA A 238 50.41 -12.72 18.25
N LYS A 239 49.89 -11.91 19.16
CA LYS A 239 48.91 -12.40 20.15
C LYS A 239 47.58 -12.48 19.47
N LEU A 240 46.95 -13.63 19.52
CA LEU A 240 45.57 -13.84 19.13
C LEU A 240 44.68 -12.94 20.01
N VAL A 241 43.87 -12.13 19.38
CA VAL A 241 42.88 -11.27 20.04
C VAL A 241 41.50 -11.59 19.52
N PHE A 242 40.53 -11.46 20.39
CA PHE A 242 39.12 -11.63 20.02
C PHE A 242 38.43 -10.27 20.03
N MET A 243 37.69 -9.98 18.97
CA MET A 243 36.89 -8.77 18.90
C MET A 243 35.65 -8.93 19.82
N VAL A 244 35.46 -7.95 20.67
CA VAL A 244 34.29 -7.86 21.57
C VAL A 244 33.53 -6.59 21.26
N GLU A 245 32.21 -6.71 21.18
CA GLU A 245 31.33 -5.57 21.02
C GLU A 245 30.56 -5.32 22.32
N ALA A 246 30.55 -4.07 22.79
CA ALA A 246 29.74 -3.63 23.91
C ALA A 246 28.74 -2.56 23.47
N LYS A 247 27.53 -2.62 23.99
CA LYS A 247 26.49 -1.61 23.79
C LYS A 247 26.40 -0.70 25.02
N PRO A 248 26.42 0.63 24.83
CA PRO A 248 26.15 1.57 25.91
C PRO A 248 24.73 1.39 26.46
N ASP A 249 24.55 1.49 27.77
CA ASP A 249 23.23 1.35 28.42
C ASP A 249 22.29 2.52 28.11
N GLN A 250 22.84 3.70 27.82
CA GLN A 250 22.07 4.91 27.49
C GLN A 250 22.55 5.52 26.16
N PRO A 251 22.20 4.90 25.01
CA PRO A 251 22.74 5.30 23.72
C PRO A 251 22.32 6.71 23.28
N GLY A 252 21.15 7.22 23.74
CA GLY A 252 20.65 8.55 23.36
C GLY A 252 21.31 9.74 24.07
N LYS A 253 21.98 9.52 25.20
CA LYS A 253 22.64 10.57 25.99
C LYS A 253 24.14 10.73 25.70
N LEU A 254 24.68 9.85 24.87
CA LEU A 254 26.12 9.73 24.68
C LEU A 254 26.63 10.52 23.47
N LEU A 255 27.61 11.39 23.72
CA LEU A 255 28.36 12.11 22.70
C LEU A 255 29.56 11.31 22.16
N LEU A 256 29.50 9.96 22.12
CA LEU A 256 30.55 9.17 21.50
C LEU A 256 30.46 9.30 19.99
N HIS A 257 31.52 9.80 19.39
CA HIS A 257 31.62 9.90 17.94
C HIS A 257 32.07 8.56 17.33
N PRO A 258 31.49 8.17 16.18
CA PRO A 258 32.02 7.03 15.44
C PRO A 258 33.48 7.18 15.12
N GLY A 259 34.26 6.10 15.35
CA GLY A 259 35.74 6.14 15.16
C GLY A 259 36.53 6.74 16.30
N GLN A 260 35.89 7.22 17.38
CA GLN A 260 36.61 7.73 18.55
C GLN A 260 37.29 6.57 19.29
N PRO A 261 38.63 6.68 19.59
CA PRO A 261 39.31 5.70 20.41
C PRO A 261 38.74 5.70 21.84
N LEU A 262 38.68 4.51 22.43
CA LEU A 262 38.19 4.32 23.78
C LEU A 262 38.94 3.18 24.49
N ASP A 263 39.07 3.30 25.80
CA ASP A 263 39.55 2.26 26.70
C ASP A 263 38.39 1.59 27.40
N VAL A 264 38.49 0.26 27.58
CA VAL A 264 37.41 -0.54 28.21
C VAL A 264 37.98 -1.15 29.50
N SER A 265 37.30 -0.89 30.62
CA SER A 265 37.55 -1.56 31.88
C SER A 265 36.42 -2.52 32.23
N LEU A 266 36.79 -3.77 32.58
CA LEU A 266 35.86 -4.77 33.03
C LEU A 266 35.38 -4.41 34.46
N LEU A 267 34.09 -4.30 34.67
CA LEU A 267 33.52 -4.21 36.00
C LEU A 267 33.46 -5.64 36.56
N VAL A 268 34.39 -5.95 37.48
CA VAL A 268 34.36 -7.18 38.22
C VAL A 268 33.15 -7.13 39.16
N PRO A 269 32.19 -8.05 39.07
CA PRO A 269 31.13 -8.09 40.07
C PRO A 269 31.76 -8.23 41.46
N ALA A 270 31.43 -7.28 42.35
CA ALA A 270 31.86 -7.35 43.72
C ALA A 270 31.47 -8.73 44.24
N SER A 271 32.48 -9.58 44.58
CA SER A 271 32.23 -10.86 45.23
C SER A 271 31.50 -10.54 46.50
N THR A 272 30.22 -10.93 46.60
CA THR A 272 29.51 -11.00 47.88
C THR A 272 30.22 -11.99 48.74
N GLY A 273 31.18 -11.49 49.56
CA GLY A 273 31.80 -12.24 50.61
C GLY A 273 30.70 -12.75 51.54
N LYS A 274 30.45 -14.07 51.51
CA LYS A 274 29.79 -14.72 52.62
C LYS A 274 30.66 -14.55 53.85
N ALA A 275 30.21 -13.69 54.75
CA ALA A 275 30.68 -13.75 56.14
C ALA A 275 30.19 -15.08 56.71
N GLN A 276 31.15 -15.90 57.12
CA GLN A 276 30.92 -17.03 58.04
C GLN A 276 30.60 -16.50 59.44
#